data_11b1040f309231881a2bb4fc3cd6f6f0
#
_entry.id   11b1040f309231881a2bb4fc3cd6f6f0
#
_cell.length_a   1.000
_cell.length_b   1.000
_cell.length_c   1.000
_cell.angle_alpha   90.00
_cell.angle_beta   90.00
_cell.angle_gamma   90.00
#
_symmetry.space_group_name_H-M   'P 1'
#
loop_
_entity.id
_entity.type
_entity.pdbx_description
1 polymer ?
#
loop_
_entity_poly.entity_id
_entity_poly.type
_entity_poly.pdbx_seq_one_letter_code
_entity_poly.pdbx_strand_id
1 'polypeptide(L)'
;MIKAAIIRESALPRPGSIVIRFEIAEGGKVPLDFKLFLEELTGQHHLASERSFGISSTLFLSRIEDFKSLRRRHGNFALTYDDFFQNLVAAHSKSISQLNQAKEDIELRINPNKVREGLKLGSFLRWNTQSPDQLRDIGRLSLLPNGANFSVPGSGKTNALLAVHCLFKQSHPGTKLLVACPKNAMLAWDEEVAECFGPSETVVRLQGTKSSIARSLSASPAIAVISYQLLKSALPELIAYMRRSKVHLVLDESHRIKAGGKSQQGAAALELSHFAVRRDILSGTPMPQGFSDLTAQFKFLWPNLDLFRRITPDQLPEEQIQQANIDIKPFFVRTTKKELGLDKPKIRNIDVQMSPNQADVYRLLKDESVRYLARLDPRDKEELRSIGKQIMRVMQFCSEPNLLLERLPKSSLSGELGQRLKLLSRETTSKTIELDKLVNKTMSRAGEKVVIWSMFVSQIETLAKRYEDFGSTTIHGGIPTGPDDDMDFREARIQTFKKDPECRVLVANPSACGEGISLHKAAHHAIYFDRSFNAAHFLQSIDRIHRRGLEPGIVTKVDILCLSETIEEAVRSRLSEKIRLLQKLLDDDDLSAMVFDPEDLEEMGQDDFVSPSDLESVLESLRS
;
A
#
# COMPACT_ATOMS: atom_id res chain seq x y z
N MET A 1 -45.09 4.72 16.79
CA MET A 1 -44.49 4.34 15.50
C MET A 1 -43.13 5.04 15.42
N ILE A 2 -42.06 4.33 15.11
CA ILE A 2 -40.74 4.94 14.90
C ILE A 2 -40.48 4.92 13.40
N LYS A 3 -40.15 6.07 12.85
CA LYS A 3 -39.78 6.21 11.43
C LYS A 3 -38.28 6.30 11.32
N ALA A 4 -37.66 5.42 10.56
CA ALA A 4 -36.25 5.51 10.21
C ALA A 4 -36.12 6.10 8.81
N ALA A 5 -35.38 7.20 8.70
CA ALA A 5 -35.06 7.84 7.44
C ALA A 5 -33.55 8.09 7.36
N ILE A 6 -32.98 8.02 6.17
CA ILE A 6 -31.59 8.42 5.96
C ILE A 6 -31.57 9.88 5.56
N ILE A 7 -30.91 10.68 6.38
CA ILE A 7 -30.69 12.10 6.11
C ILE A 7 -29.22 12.30 5.79
N ARG A 8 -28.93 12.85 4.61
CA ARG A 8 -27.63 13.39 4.28
C ARG A 8 -27.52 14.76 4.96
N GLU A 9 -27.00 14.81 6.17
CA GLU A 9 -26.62 16.09 6.74
C GLU A 9 -25.32 16.58 6.12
N SER A 10 -25.39 17.69 5.40
CA SER A 10 -24.24 18.42 4.86
C SER A 10 -23.38 19.07 5.95
N ALA A 11 -23.78 18.98 7.21
CA ALA A 11 -23.17 19.65 8.37
C ALA A 11 -22.39 18.73 9.32
N LEU A 12 -22.26 17.45 9.04
CA LEU A 12 -21.43 16.57 9.87
C LEU A 12 -19.93 16.77 9.59
N PRO A 13 -19.05 16.67 10.61
CA PRO A 13 -17.62 16.95 10.47
C PRO A 13 -16.86 15.96 9.55
N ARG A 14 -17.54 15.01 8.92
CA ARG A 14 -17.00 14.08 7.94
C ARG A 14 -17.89 14.04 6.71
N PRO A 15 -17.49 14.65 5.58
CA PRO A 15 -18.21 14.51 4.33
C PRO A 15 -18.34 13.02 3.96
N GLY A 16 -19.55 12.57 3.69
CA GLY A 16 -19.82 11.20 3.23
C GLY A 16 -20.33 10.21 4.28
N SER A 17 -20.44 10.56 5.57
CA SER A 17 -21.13 9.70 6.53
C SER A 17 -22.63 9.75 6.31
N ILE A 18 -23.21 8.62 5.96
CA ILE A 18 -24.66 8.46 5.89
C ILE A 18 -25.16 8.27 7.32
N VAL A 19 -26.02 9.16 7.78
CA VAL A 19 -26.66 9.08 9.10
C VAL A 19 -28.08 8.58 8.95
N ILE A 20 -28.42 7.54 9.72
CA ILE A 20 -29.76 7.05 9.85
C ILE A 20 -30.41 7.82 10.99
N ARG A 21 -31.47 8.58 10.68
CA ARG A 21 -32.25 9.28 11.69
C ARG A 21 -33.50 8.48 12.03
N PHE A 22 -33.70 8.28 13.32
CA PHE A 22 -34.91 7.69 13.84
C PHE A 22 -35.78 8.80 14.45
N GLU A 23 -37.06 8.86 14.04
CA GLU A 23 -38.05 9.80 14.57
C GLU A 23 -39.13 9.04 15.31
N ILE A 24 -39.47 9.47 16.50
CA ILE A 24 -40.52 8.89 17.33
C ILE A 24 -41.79 9.74 17.15
N ALA A 25 -42.86 9.11 16.69
CA ALA A 25 -44.16 9.78 16.55
C ALA A 25 -44.68 10.29 17.90
N GLU A 26 -45.47 11.38 17.89
CA GLU A 26 -46.11 11.92 19.11
C GLU A 26 -46.94 10.82 19.80
N GLY A 27 -46.73 10.68 21.14
CA GLY A 27 -47.39 9.62 21.93
C GLY A 27 -46.80 8.21 21.82
N GLY A 28 -45.75 8.01 20.99
CA GLY A 28 -45.08 6.72 20.87
C GLY A 28 -44.23 6.38 22.11
N LYS A 29 -44.39 5.17 22.63
CA LYS A 29 -43.53 4.62 23.68
C LYS A 29 -42.40 3.81 23.03
N VAL A 30 -41.15 4.09 23.35
CA VAL A 30 -40.00 3.32 22.93
C VAL A 30 -39.75 2.22 23.96
N PRO A 31 -39.64 0.95 23.59
CA PRO A 31 -39.27 -0.12 24.49
C PRO A 31 -37.92 0.14 25.18
N LEU A 32 -37.84 -0.26 26.47
CA LEU A 32 -36.63 0.00 27.27
C LEU A 32 -35.38 -0.67 26.69
N ASP A 33 -35.51 -1.90 26.24
CA ASP A 33 -34.41 -2.65 25.62
C ASP A 33 -33.94 -2.04 24.29
N PHE A 34 -34.82 -1.36 23.54
CA PHE A 34 -34.45 -0.60 22.37
C PHE A 34 -33.69 0.69 22.76
N LYS A 35 -34.08 1.36 23.85
CA LYS A 35 -33.34 2.50 24.38
C LYS A 35 -31.94 2.11 24.83
N LEU A 36 -31.82 1.03 25.61
CA LEU A 36 -30.54 0.50 26.08
C LEU A 36 -29.63 0.09 24.91
N PHE A 37 -30.20 -0.52 23.88
CA PHE A 37 -29.48 -0.86 22.68
C PHE A 37 -28.94 0.37 21.92
N LEU A 38 -29.69 1.46 21.88
CA LEU A 38 -29.26 2.70 21.26
C LEU A 38 -28.20 3.41 22.08
N GLU A 39 -28.31 3.40 23.40
CA GLU A 39 -27.29 3.94 24.31
C GLU A 39 -25.97 3.19 24.18
N GLU A 40 -26.02 1.86 24.09
CA GLU A 40 -24.85 1.02 23.80
C GLU A 40 -24.20 1.38 22.45
N LEU A 41 -25.02 1.61 21.42
CA LEU A 41 -24.53 1.93 20.08
C LEU A 41 -23.93 3.33 19.98
N THR A 42 -24.52 4.32 20.65
CA THR A 42 -24.13 5.73 20.50
C THR A 42 -23.15 6.21 21.56
N GLY A 43 -23.00 5.45 22.65
CA GLY A 43 -22.21 5.87 23.82
C GLY A 43 -22.79 7.09 24.54
N GLN A 44 -24.06 7.47 24.26
CA GLN A 44 -24.74 8.63 24.86
C GLN A 44 -25.85 8.18 25.82
N HIS A 45 -25.76 8.58 27.08
CA HIS A 45 -26.73 8.24 28.11
C HIS A 45 -28.02 9.12 28.13
N HIS A 46 -28.20 10.03 27.14
CA HIS A 46 -29.26 11.04 27.16
C HIS A 46 -30.40 10.86 26.14
N LEU A 47 -30.56 9.67 25.58
CA LEU A 47 -31.61 9.41 24.57
C LEU A 47 -33.06 9.45 25.13
N ALA A 48 -33.22 9.56 26.43
CA ALA A 48 -34.55 9.53 27.07
C ALA A 48 -35.43 10.76 26.79
N SER A 49 -34.87 11.85 26.31
CA SER A 49 -35.59 13.12 26.08
C SER A 49 -35.65 13.60 24.65
N GLU A 50 -34.92 12.98 23.72
CA GLU A 50 -34.91 13.38 22.31
C GLU A 50 -35.86 12.52 21.48
N ARG A 51 -36.67 13.19 20.65
CA ARG A 51 -37.59 12.54 19.69
C ARG A 51 -36.89 12.09 18.40
N SER A 52 -35.64 12.41 18.24
CA SER A 52 -34.87 12.11 17.06
C SER A 52 -33.40 11.82 17.43
N PHE A 53 -32.84 10.77 16.88
CA PHE A 53 -31.42 10.44 17.08
C PHE A 53 -30.81 9.91 15.78
N GLY A 54 -29.52 10.14 15.61
CA GLY A 54 -28.78 9.75 14.43
C GLY A 54 -27.72 8.68 14.73
N ILE A 55 -27.63 7.68 13.87
CA ILE A 55 -26.58 6.64 13.91
C ILE A 55 -25.88 6.59 12.56
N SER A 56 -24.56 6.34 12.52
CA SER A 56 -23.91 6.06 11.24
C SER A 56 -24.50 4.81 10.61
N SER A 57 -24.69 4.83 9.30
CA SER A 57 -25.23 3.68 8.56
C SER A 57 -24.36 2.42 8.73
N THR A 58 -23.04 2.59 8.82
CA THR A 58 -22.10 1.49 9.04
C THR A 58 -22.36 0.82 10.39
N LEU A 59 -22.51 1.61 11.46
CA LEU A 59 -22.77 1.09 12.80
C LEU A 59 -24.15 0.39 12.85
N PHE A 60 -25.18 0.98 12.25
CA PHE A 60 -26.51 0.36 12.17
C PHE A 60 -26.46 -0.98 11.42
N LEU A 61 -25.88 -1.00 10.23
CA LEU A 61 -25.80 -2.21 9.40
C LEU A 61 -25.02 -3.33 10.10
N SER A 62 -23.98 -2.98 10.85
CA SER A 62 -23.22 -3.95 11.62
C SER A 62 -24.00 -4.64 12.75
N ARG A 63 -25.11 -4.03 13.20
CA ARG A 63 -25.99 -4.54 14.27
C ARG A 63 -27.43 -4.81 13.78
N ILE A 64 -27.61 -4.97 12.48
CA ILE A 64 -28.94 -5.11 11.86
C ILE A 64 -29.71 -6.33 12.37
N GLU A 65 -29.02 -7.43 12.70
CA GLU A 65 -29.67 -8.63 13.25
C GLU A 65 -30.18 -8.40 14.68
N ASP A 66 -29.50 -7.60 15.47
CA ASP A 66 -29.97 -7.20 16.80
C ASP A 66 -31.24 -6.35 16.66
N PHE A 67 -31.27 -5.42 15.70
CA PHE A 67 -32.49 -4.66 15.37
C PHE A 67 -33.64 -5.56 14.92
N LYS A 68 -33.38 -6.54 14.06
CA LYS A 68 -34.40 -7.50 13.63
C LYS A 68 -34.90 -8.35 14.80
N SER A 69 -34.02 -8.73 15.72
CA SER A 69 -34.35 -9.47 16.93
C SER A 69 -35.23 -8.66 17.87
N LEU A 70 -34.89 -7.41 18.13
CA LEU A 70 -35.69 -6.48 18.92
C LEU A 70 -37.10 -6.28 18.31
N ARG A 71 -37.16 -6.08 17.00
CA ARG A 71 -38.44 -5.97 16.30
C ARG A 71 -39.35 -7.22 16.45
N ARG A 72 -38.75 -8.42 16.41
CA ARG A 72 -39.52 -9.68 16.60
C ARG A 72 -40.06 -9.81 18.03
N ARG A 73 -39.31 -9.34 19.05
CA ARG A 73 -39.74 -9.39 20.47
C ARG A 73 -40.88 -8.43 20.77
N HIS A 74 -40.92 -7.31 20.06
CA HIS A 74 -41.90 -6.24 20.28
C HIS A 74 -42.82 -6.12 19.06
N GLY A 75 -43.79 -7.03 18.93
CA GLY A 75 -44.72 -7.13 17.78
C GLY A 75 -45.47 -5.83 17.44
N ASN A 76 -45.64 -4.91 18.40
CA ASN A 76 -46.27 -3.60 18.23
C ASN A 76 -45.26 -2.50 17.86
N PHE A 77 -44.00 -2.82 17.67
CA PHE A 77 -42.96 -1.89 17.30
C PHE A 77 -42.96 -1.69 15.77
N ALA A 78 -43.72 -0.71 15.30
CA ALA A 78 -43.78 -0.38 13.89
C ALA A 78 -42.58 0.51 13.53
N LEU A 79 -41.59 -0.07 12.86
CA LEU A 79 -40.49 0.63 12.24
C LEU A 79 -40.79 0.81 10.75
N THR A 80 -41.01 2.03 10.29
CA THR A 80 -41.17 2.35 8.88
C THR A 80 -39.84 2.87 8.32
N TYR A 81 -39.53 2.44 7.11
CA TYR A 81 -38.30 2.83 6.41
C TYR A 81 -38.66 3.64 5.16
N ASP A 82 -37.87 4.66 4.84
CA ASP A 82 -37.94 5.26 3.53
C ASP A 82 -37.30 4.35 2.45
N ASP A 83 -37.56 4.67 1.18
CA ASP A 83 -37.06 3.86 0.06
C ASP A 83 -35.52 3.78 0.03
N PHE A 84 -34.85 4.82 0.44
CA PHE A 84 -33.39 4.85 0.46
C PHE A 84 -32.82 3.90 1.52
N PHE A 85 -33.46 3.88 2.69
CA PHE A 85 -33.08 2.97 3.76
C PHE A 85 -33.38 1.50 3.39
N GLN A 86 -34.52 1.24 2.76
CA GLN A 86 -34.85 -0.10 2.25
C GLN A 86 -33.80 -0.58 1.25
N ASN A 87 -33.38 0.28 0.34
CA ASN A 87 -32.32 -0.02 -0.62
C ASN A 87 -30.98 -0.30 0.06
N LEU A 88 -30.64 0.45 1.11
CA LEU A 88 -29.41 0.23 1.87
C LEU A 88 -29.40 -1.13 2.59
N VAL A 89 -30.52 -1.49 3.24
CA VAL A 89 -30.67 -2.78 3.91
C VAL A 89 -30.66 -3.93 2.89
N ALA A 90 -31.31 -3.76 1.75
CA ALA A 90 -31.29 -4.75 0.66
C ALA A 90 -29.86 -4.94 0.10
N ALA A 91 -29.14 -3.84 -0.12
CA ALA A 91 -27.74 -3.89 -0.56
C ALA A 91 -26.83 -4.58 0.46
N HIS A 92 -27.03 -4.32 1.75
CA HIS A 92 -26.29 -4.99 2.82
C HIS A 92 -26.60 -6.50 2.86
N SER A 93 -27.88 -6.89 2.83
CA SER A 93 -28.30 -8.29 2.82
C SER A 93 -27.77 -9.03 1.59
N LYS A 94 -27.80 -8.38 0.42
CA LYS A 94 -27.18 -8.91 -0.80
C LYS A 94 -25.66 -9.11 -0.63
N SER A 95 -24.97 -8.14 -0.03
CA SER A 95 -23.54 -8.25 0.22
C SER A 95 -23.20 -9.42 1.15
N ILE A 96 -24.00 -9.65 2.20
CA ILE A 96 -23.82 -10.82 3.09
C ILE A 96 -24.06 -12.13 2.32
N SER A 97 -25.13 -12.22 1.52
CA SER A 97 -25.40 -13.41 0.70
C SER A 97 -24.25 -13.69 -0.27
N GLN A 98 -23.75 -12.67 -0.96
CA GLN A 98 -22.61 -12.78 -1.86
C GLN A 98 -21.33 -13.20 -1.14
N LEU A 99 -21.12 -12.70 0.08
CA LEU A 99 -19.98 -13.05 0.93
C LEU A 99 -20.04 -14.53 1.35
N ASN A 100 -21.19 -15.01 1.76
CA ASN A 100 -21.37 -16.41 2.13
C ASN A 100 -21.19 -17.33 0.93
N GLN A 101 -21.76 -16.97 -0.23
CA GLN A 101 -21.56 -17.71 -1.47
C GLN A 101 -20.08 -17.78 -1.87
N ALA A 102 -19.35 -16.68 -1.76
CA ALA A 102 -17.91 -16.66 -2.06
C ALA A 102 -17.10 -17.57 -1.12
N LYS A 103 -17.52 -17.70 0.15
CA LYS A 103 -16.93 -18.66 1.10
C LYS A 103 -17.22 -20.12 0.71
N GLU A 104 -18.41 -20.42 0.27
CA GLU A 104 -18.78 -21.76 -0.21
C GLU A 104 -18.06 -22.11 -1.52
N ASP A 105 -17.94 -21.15 -2.43
CA ASP A 105 -17.29 -21.32 -3.73
C ASP A 105 -15.76 -21.44 -3.66
N ILE A 106 -15.14 -21.28 -2.49
CA ILE A 106 -13.68 -21.34 -2.34
C ILE A 106 -13.08 -22.66 -2.79
N GLU A 107 -13.83 -23.76 -2.60
CA GLU A 107 -13.40 -25.11 -2.94
C GLU A 107 -13.73 -25.51 -4.39
N LEU A 108 -14.42 -24.65 -5.14
CA LEU A 108 -14.75 -24.95 -6.52
C LEU A 108 -13.50 -25.04 -7.39
N ARG A 109 -13.36 -26.15 -8.08
CA ARG A 109 -12.28 -26.32 -9.05
C ARG A 109 -12.53 -25.44 -10.26
N ILE A 110 -11.59 -24.53 -10.52
CA ILE A 110 -11.60 -23.73 -11.75
C ILE A 110 -11.25 -24.61 -12.93
N ASN A 111 -12.11 -24.57 -13.96
CA ASN A 111 -11.82 -25.22 -15.23
C ASN A 111 -11.10 -24.26 -16.18
N PRO A 112 -9.78 -24.44 -16.44
CA PRO A 112 -9.00 -23.51 -17.26
C PRO A 112 -9.54 -23.39 -18.69
N ASN A 113 -10.10 -24.44 -19.25
CA ASN A 113 -10.64 -24.41 -20.61
C ASN A 113 -11.89 -23.54 -20.72
N LYS A 114 -12.79 -23.61 -19.72
CA LYS A 114 -13.95 -22.70 -19.67
C LYS A 114 -13.54 -21.23 -19.56
N VAL A 115 -12.49 -20.95 -18.78
CA VAL A 115 -11.95 -19.60 -18.70
C VAL A 115 -11.41 -19.13 -20.04
N ARG A 116 -10.61 -19.97 -20.74
CA ARG A 116 -10.09 -19.68 -22.09
C ARG A 116 -11.20 -19.47 -23.12
N GLU A 117 -12.21 -20.33 -23.13
CA GLU A 117 -13.37 -20.19 -24.02
C GLU A 117 -14.10 -18.87 -23.78
N GLY A 118 -14.36 -18.52 -22.52
CA GLY A 118 -14.97 -17.25 -22.15
C GLY A 118 -14.14 -16.05 -22.62
N LEU A 119 -12.83 -16.07 -22.41
CA LEU A 119 -11.92 -15.01 -22.87
C LEU A 119 -11.92 -14.88 -24.41
N LYS A 120 -11.91 -16.01 -25.11
CA LYS A 120 -11.98 -16.04 -26.59
C LYS A 120 -13.29 -15.44 -27.09
N LEU A 121 -14.42 -15.82 -26.49
CA LEU A 121 -15.74 -15.27 -26.81
C LEU A 121 -15.83 -13.76 -26.53
N GLY A 122 -15.12 -13.28 -25.51
CA GLY A 122 -15.02 -11.86 -25.18
C GLY A 122 -14.03 -11.08 -26.00
N SER A 123 -13.43 -11.67 -27.03
CA SER A 123 -12.40 -11.04 -27.89
C SER A 123 -11.14 -10.60 -27.15
N PHE A 124 -10.77 -11.31 -26.07
CA PHE A 124 -9.54 -11.07 -25.32
C PHE A 124 -8.36 -11.66 -26.10
N LEU A 125 -7.47 -10.84 -26.65
CA LEU A 125 -6.43 -11.29 -27.58
C LEU A 125 -5.45 -12.31 -26.96
N ARG A 126 -5.15 -12.16 -25.66
CA ARG A 126 -4.22 -13.03 -24.93
C ARG A 126 -4.90 -14.26 -24.29
N TRP A 127 -6.04 -14.70 -24.80
CA TRP A 127 -6.83 -15.80 -24.24
C TRP A 127 -6.06 -17.14 -24.16
N ASN A 128 -5.11 -17.38 -25.05
CA ASN A 128 -4.33 -18.63 -25.12
C ASN A 128 -2.94 -18.54 -24.51
N THR A 129 -2.48 -17.34 -24.10
CA THR A 129 -1.13 -17.12 -23.55
C THR A 129 -1.11 -17.07 -22.02
N GLN A 130 -2.27 -17.24 -21.38
CA GLN A 130 -2.38 -17.24 -19.92
C GLN A 130 -1.71 -18.48 -19.30
N SER A 131 -0.88 -18.27 -18.28
CA SER A 131 -0.30 -19.37 -17.51
C SER A 131 -1.37 -20.10 -16.69
N PRO A 132 -1.10 -21.33 -16.22
CA PRO A 132 -2.02 -22.06 -15.34
C PRO A 132 -2.45 -21.25 -14.11
N ASP A 133 -1.49 -20.55 -13.48
CA ASP A 133 -1.74 -19.71 -12.30
C ASP A 133 -2.63 -18.53 -12.64
N GLN A 134 -2.38 -17.85 -13.77
CA GLN A 134 -3.25 -16.77 -14.24
C GLN A 134 -4.66 -17.26 -14.52
N LEU A 135 -4.84 -18.42 -15.15
CA LEU A 135 -6.17 -19.00 -15.39
C LEU A 135 -6.89 -19.36 -14.11
N ARG A 136 -6.19 -19.88 -13.10
CA ARG A 136 -6.71 -20.11 -11.76
C ARG A 136 -7.20 -18.79 -11.16
N ASP A 137 -6.35 -17.77 -11.14
CA ASP A 137 -6.63 -16.47 -10.54
C ASP A 137 -7.78 -15.74 -11.25
N ILE A 138 -7.79 -15.73 -12.60
CA ILE A 138 -8.88 -15.17 -13.41
C ILE A 138 -10.19 -15.89 -13.12
N GLY A 139 -10.17 -17.22 -13.15
CA GLY A 139 -11.37 -18.03 -12.89
C GLY A 139 -11.91 -17.78 -11.49
N ARG A 140 -11.05 -17.74 -10.48
CA ARG A 140 -11.44 -17.48 -9.09
C ARG A 140 -12.03 -16.09 -8.92
N LEU A 141 -11.35 -15.04 -9.39
CA LEU A 141 -11.83 -13.66 -9.33
C LEU A 141 -13.14 -13.47 -10.10
N SER A 142 -13.36 -14.22 -11.19
CA SER A 142 -14.61 -14.14 -11.96
C SER A 142 -15.82 -14.70 -11.24
N LEU A 143 -15.63 -15.61 -10.29
CA LEU A 143 -16.72 -16.11 -9.40
C LEU A 143 -17.06 -15.10 -8.32
N LEU A 144 -16.13 -14.23 -7.94
CA LEU A 144 -16.34 -13.24 -6.90
C LEU A 144 -17.07 -12.01 -7.45
N PRO A 145 -18.03 -11.44 -6.69
CA PRO A 145 -18.67 -10.17 -7.05
C PRO A 145 -17.70 -8.98 -6.91
N ASN A 146 -16.74 -9.07 -6.00
CA ASN A 146 -15.64 -8.14 -5.79
C ASN A 146 -14.44 -8.94 -5.28
N GLY A 147 -13.23 -8.65 -5.73
CA GLY A 147 -12.08 -9.44 -5.37
C GLY A 147 -10.77 -8.68 -5.26
N ALA A 148 -9.79 -9.29 -4.60
CA ALA A 148 -8.43 -8.78 -4.49
C ALA A 148 -7.46 -9.69 -5.23
N ASN A 149 -6.53 -9.10 -5.97
CA ASN A 149 -5.39 -9.82 -6.51
C ASN A 149 -4.13 -9.38 -5.77
N PHE A 150 -3.70 -10.20 -4.83
CA PHE A 150 -2.50 -9.99 -4.02
C PHE A 150 -1.30 -10.79 -4.55
N SER A 151 -1.31 -11.18 -5.82
CA SER A 151 -0.23 -11.90 -6.46
C SER A 151 1.04 -11.05 -6.52
N VAL A 152 2.19 -11.72 -6.46
CA VAL A 152 3.49 -11.05 -6.47
C VAL A 152 3.71 -10.21 -7.73
N PRO A 153 4.57 -9.20 -7.69
CA PRO A 153 4.93 -8.44 -8.87
C PRO A 153 5.47 -9.30 -10.00
N GLY A 154 5.10 -8.95 -11.21
CA GLY A 154 5.45 -9.74 -12.40
C GLY A 154 4.58 -10.97 -12.64
N SER A 155 3.57 -11.26 -11.79
CA SER A 155 2.59 -12.32 -12.03
C SER A 155 1.59 -12.01 -13.15
N GLY A 156 1.52 -10.74 -13.60
CA GLY A 156 0.54 -10.29 -14.60
C GLY A 156 -0.81 -9.91 -14.00
N LYS A 157 -0.82 -9.25 -12.84
CA LYS A 157 -2.05 -8.79 -12.16
C LYS A 157 -2.95 -7.94 -13.04
N THR A 158 -2.37 -6.99 -13.78
CA THR A 158 -3.09 -6.11 -14.71
C THR A 158 -3.77 -6.92 -15.81
N ASN A 159 -3.04 -7.85 -16.43
CA ASN A 159 -3.56 -8.77 -17.43
C ASN A 159 -4.72 -9.61 -16.89
N ALA A 160 -4.54 -10.22 -15.71
CA ALA A 160 -5.59 -11.02 -15.06
C ALA A 160 -6.84 -10.19 -14.77
N LEU A 161 -6.68 -8.93 -14.34
CA LEU A 161 -7.81 -8.03 -14.12
C LEU A 161 -8.54 -7.67 -15.41
N LEU A 162 -7.82 -7.35 -16.48
CA LEU A 162 -8.41 -7.07 -17.79
C LEU A 162 -9.18 -8.29 -18.32
N ALA A 163 -8.67 -9.50 -18.08
CA ALA A 163 -9.36 -10.75 -18.38
C ALA A 163 -10.65 -10.90 -17.56
N VAL A 164 -10.61 -10.62 -16.25
CA VAL A 164 -11.80 -10.61 -15.37
C VAL A 164 -12.82 -9.58 -15.84
N HIS A 165 -12.37 -8.37 -16.21
CA HIS A 165 -13.26 -7.34 -16.77
C HIS A 165 -13.92 -7.80 -18.07
N CYS A 166 -13.17 -8.44 -18.95
CA CYS A 166 -13.68 -9.03 -20.19
C CYS A 166 -14.81 -10.04 -19.93
N LEU A 167 -14.60 -10.98 -19.01
CA LEU A 167 -15.61 -11.98 -18.63
C LEU A 167 -16.82 -11.33 -17.95
N PHE A 168 -16.60 -10.36 -17.07
CA PHE A 168 -17.69 -9.64 -16.40
C PHE A 168 -18.56 -8.84 -17.38
N LYS A 169 -17.94 -8.19 -18.36
CA LYS A 169 -18.64 -7.41 -19.41
C LYS A 169 -19.56 -8.27 -20.27
N GLN A 170 -19.29 -9.57 -20.45
CA GLN A 170 -20.17 -10.48 -21.20
C GLN A 170 -21.51 -10.69 -20.49
N SER A 171 -21.49 -10.85 -19.16
CA SER A 171 -22.72 -11.00 -18.36
C SER A 171 -23.35 -9.65 -17.98
N HIS A 172 -22.59 -8.55 -18.08
CA HIS A 172 -23.02 -7.18 -17.76
C HIS A 172 -22.69 -6.21 -18.90
N PRO A 173 -23.38 -6.29 -20.05
CA PRO A 173 -23.10 -5.46 -21.21
C PRO A 173 -23.13 -3.97 -20.87
N GLY A 174 -22.23 -3.21 -21.52
CA GLY A 174 -22.12 -1.76 -21.34
C GLY A 174 -21.32 -1.35 -20.10
N THR A 175 -20.76 -2.31 -19.33
CA THR A 175 -19.89 -1.98 -18.18
C THR A 175 -18.62 -1.30 -18.66
N LYS A 176 -18.29 -0.18 -18.02
CA LYS A 176 -17.07 0.62 -18.23
C LYS A 176 -16.02 0.24 -17.18
N LEU A 177 -14.74 0.41 -17.51
CA LEU A 177 -13.64 0.22 -16.56
C LEU A 177 -13.10 1.58 -16.12
N LEU A 178 -13.04 1.80 -14.81
CA LEU A 178 -12.38 2.97 -14.21
C LEU A 178 -11.30 2.48 -13.24
N VAL A 179 -10.05 2.85 -13.50
CA VAL A 179 -8.90 2.45 -12.70
C VAL A 179 -8.29 3.64 -12.01
N ALA A 180 -8.19 3.59 -10.69
CA ALA A 180 -7.31 4.47 -9.93
C ALA A 180 -5.95 3.79 -9.80
N CYS A 181 -4.91 4.43 -10.29
CA CYS A 181 -3.55 3.88 -10.30
C CYS A 181 -2.52 4.97 -9.95
N PRO A 182 -1.29 4.59 -9.63
CA PRO A 182 -0.17 5.53 -9.56
C PRO A 182 0.05 6.26 -10.89
N LYS A 183 0.52 7.51 -10.82
CA LYS A 183 0.69 8.36 -12.01
C LYS A 183 1.60 7.74 -13.06
N ASN A 184 2.69 7.12 -12.64
CA ASN A 184 3.67 6.44 -13.50
C ASN A 184 3.18 5.08 -14.04
N ALA A 185 2.15 4.47 -13.43
CA ALA A 185 1.56 3.23 -13.93
C ALA A 185 0.60 3.47 -15.12
N MET A 186 0.16 4.71 -15.37
CA MET A 186 -0.82 5.00 -16.42
C MET A 186 -0.38 4.54 -17.82
N LEU A 187 0.92 4.70 -18.14
CA LEU A 187 1.46 4.24 -19.43
C LEU A 187 1.41 2.72 -19.56
N ALA A 188 1.75 2.02 -18.49
CA ALA A 188 1.70 0.55 -18.47
C ALA A 188 0.26 0.02 -18.66
N TRP A 189 -0.75 0.76 -18.17
CA TRP A 189 -2.15 0.43 -18.42
C TRP A 189 -2.54 0.58 -19.89
N ASP A 190 -2.04 1.62 -20.60
CA ASP A 190 -2.29 1.77 -22.04
C ASP A 190 -1.69 0.62 -22.83
N GLU A 191 -0.44 0.27 -22.53
CA GLU A 191 0.28 -0.83 -23.19
C GLU A 191 -0.44 -2.17 -22.97
N GLU A 192 -0.80 -2.48 -21.72
CA GLU A 192 -1.46 -3.74 -21.38
C GLU A 192 -2.87 -3.85 -22.00
N VAL A 193 -3.63 -2.74 -22.04
CA VAL A 193 -4.94 -2.71 -22.70
C VAL A 193 -4.79 -2.96 -24.20
N ALA A 194 -3.81 -2.33 -24.86
CA ALA A 194 -3.54 -2.54 -26.27
C ALA A 194 -3.15 -4.00 -26.57
N GLU A 195 -2.37 -4.63 -25.69
CA GLU A 195 -2.00 -6.04 -25.82
C GLU A 195 -3.19 -7.00 -25.59
N CYS A 196 -4.11 -6.65 -24.70
CA CYS A 196 -5.24 -7.50 -24.33
C CYS A 196 -6.44 -7.38 -25.25
N PHE A 197 -6.71 -6.18 -25.77
CA PHE A 197 -7.93 -5.87 -26.56
C PHE A 197 -7.62 -5.34 -27.96
N GLY A 198 -6.36 -5.07 -28.28
CA GLY A 198 -5.92 -4.51 -29.55
C GLY A 198 -5.84 -2.98 -29.58
N PRO A 199 -5.20 -2.42 -30.60
CA PRO A 199 -4.89 -0.99 -30.68
C PRO A 199 -6.13 -0.10 -30.88
N SER A 200 -7.28 -0.65 -31.18
CA SER A 200 -8.55 0.08 -31.32
C SER A 200 -9.20 0.39 -29.98
N GLU A 201 -8.90 -0.37 -28.92
CA GLU A 201 -9.39 -0.08 -27.57
C GLU A 201 -8.46 0.94 -26.93
N THR A 202 -8.99 2.12 -26.64
CA THR A 202 -8.20 3.25 -26.13
C THR A 202 -8.47 3.48 -24.66
N VAL A 203 -7.40 3.78 -23.92
CA VAL A 203 -7.46 4.20 -22.52
C VAL A 203 -7.54 5.73 -22.47
N VAL A 204 -8.53 6.28 -21.79
CA VAL A 204 -8.64 7.71 -21.54
C VAL A 204 -7.96 8.04 -20.22
N ARG A 205 -6.83 8.74 -20.28
CA ARG A 205 -6.12 9.23 -19.09
C ARG A 205 -6.80 10.50 -18.58
N LEU A 206 -7.37 10.44 -17.39
CA LEU A 206 -8.02 11.57 -16.75
C LEU A 206 -6.95 12.45 -16.08
N GLN A 207 -6.66 13.59 -16.71
CA GLN A 207 -5.58 14.49 -16.30
C GLN A 207 -5.99 15.97 -16.41
N GLY A 208 -5.22 16.84 -15.77
CA GLY A 208 -5.40 18.29 -15.85
C GLY A 208 -6.48 18.83 -14.93
N THR A 209 -7.27 19.79 -15.42
CA THR A 209 -8.28 20.48 -14.62
C THR A 209 -9.58 19.68 -14.49
N LYS A 210 -10.42 20.04 -13.51
CA LYS A 210 -11.77 19.46 -13.35
C LYS A 210 -12.58 19.51 -14.64
N SER A 211 -12.50 20.63 -15.37
CA SER A 211 -13.22 20.82 -16.65
C SER A 211 -12.71 19.87 -17.74
N SER A 212 -11.40 19.59 -17.81
CA SER A 212 -10.86 18.62 -18.76
C SER A 212 -11.29 17.20 -18.43
N ILE A 213 -11.26 16.82 -17.14
CA ILE A 213 -11.73 15.52 -16.65
C ILE A 213 -13.23 15.36 -16.96
N ALA A 214 -14.06 16.37 -16.65
CA ALA A 214 -15.49 16.34 -16.95
C ALA A 214 -15.76 16.13 -18.45
N ARG A 215 -15.00 16.81 -19.34
CA ARG A 215 -15.10 16.65 -20.79
C ARG A 215 -14.73 15.23 -21.23
N SER A 216 -13.63 14.69 -20.72
CA SER A 216 -13.21 13.31 -21.01
C SER A 216 -14.26 12.29 -20.57
N LEU A 217 -14.84 12.45 -19.38
CA LEU A 217 -15.88 11.56 -18.86
C LEU A 217 -17.22 11.74 -19.59
N SER A 218 -17.51 12.92 -20.17
CA SER A 218 -18.76 13.12 -20.94
C SER A 218 -18.79 12.32 -22.23
N ALA A 219 -17.62 12.01 -22.80
CA ALA A 219 -17.48 11.11 -23.95
C ALA A 219 -17.77 9.63 -23.60
N SER A 220 -18.04 9.32 -22.33
CA SER A 220 -18.36 7.97 -21.84
C SER A 220 -17.33 6.90 -22.26
N PRO A 221 -16.03 7.07 -21.92
CA PRO A 221 -14.98 6.17 -22.33
C PRO A 221 -15.24 4.74 -21.86
N ALA A 222 -14.81 3.74 -22.65
CA ALA A 222 -14.89 2.33 -22.27
C ALA A 222 -13.93 2.01 -21.11
N ILE A 223 -12.70 2.55 -21.21
CA ILE A 223 -11.66 2.40 -20.19
C ILE A 223 -11.11 3.78 -19.85
N ALA A 224 -11.07 4.12 -18.57
CA ALA A 224 -10.47 5.35 -18.07
C ALA A 224 -9.52 5.05 -16.92
N VAL A 225 -8.41 5.78 -16.86
CA VAL A 225 -7.45 5.71 -15.75
C VAL A 225 -7.27 7.08 -15.11
N ILE A 226 -7.12 7.12 -13.79
CA ILE A 226 -6.93 8.34 -13.01
C ILE A 226 -5.87 8.11 -11.93
N SER A 227 -5.06 9.14 -11.64
CA SER A 227 -4.12 9.04 -10.52
C SER A 227 -4.84 9.23 -9.17
N TYR A 228 -4.29 8.62 -8.12
CA TYR A 228 -4.81 8.79 -6.75
C TYR A 228 -4.90 10.27 -6.33
N GLN A 229 -3.91 11.07 -6.73
CA GLN A 229 -3.84 12.50 -6.41
C GLN A 229 -5.06 13.29 -6.94
N LEU A 230 -5.60 12.86 -8.07
CA LEU A 230 -6.75 13.55 -8.69
C LEU A 230 -8.10 13.06 -8.17
N LEU A 231 -8.18 11.93 -7.45
CA LEU A 231 -9.46 11.36 -6.99
C LEU A 231 -10.29 12.37 -6.19
N LYS A 232 -9.67 13.07 -5.23
CA LYS A 232 -10.39 14.06 -4.40
C LYS A 232 -10.90 15.24 -5.21
N SER A 233 -10.06 15.79 -6.08
CA SER A 233 -10.42 16.98 -6.88
C SER A 233 -11.44 16.67 -7.96
N ALA A 234 -11.45 15.45 -8.52
CA ALA A 234 -12.35 14.99 -9.56
C ALA A 234 -13.58 14.20 -9.03
N LEU A 235 -13.73 14.13 -7.71
CA LEU A 235 -14.77 13.29 -7.10
C LEU A 235 -16.20 13.58 -7.59
N PRO A 236 -16.66 14.85 -7.71
CA PRO A 236 -18.01 15.13 -8.20
C PRO A 236 -18.23 14.64 -9.64
N GLU A 237 -17.25 14.83 -10.52
CA GLU A 237 -17.27 14.43 -11.94
C GLU A 237 -17.29 12.92 -12.08
N LEU A 238 -16.50 12.21 -11.26
CA LEU A 238 -16.45 10.76 -11.21
C LEU A 238 -17.78 10.18 -10.71
N ILE A 239 -18.37 10.73 -9.64
CA ILE A 239 -19.69 10.32 -9.14
C ILE A 239 -20.76 10.54 -10.22
N ALA A 240 -20.77 11.69 -10.89
CA ALA A 240 -21.71 11.97 -11.98
C ALA A 240 -21.56 10.97 -13.14
N TYR A 241 -20.34 10.57 -13.49
CA TYR A 241 -20.06 9.53 -14.47
C TYR A 241 -20.57 8.15 -14.01
N MET A 242 -20.27 7.74 -12.79
CA MET A 242 -20.65 6.43 -12.25
C MET A 242 -22.15 6.27 -12.02
N ARG A 243 -22.89 7.37 -11.79
CA ARG A 243 -24.34 7.35 -11.68
C ARG A 243 -25.07 7.09 -13.02
N ARG A 244 -24.47 7.50 -14.14
CA ARG A 244 -25.05 7.32 -15.49
C ARG A 244 -24.49 6.08 -16.22
N SER A 245 -23.48 5.42 -15.68
CA SER A 245 -22.80 4.29 -16.29
C SER A 245 -22.64 3.15 -15.31
N LYS A 246 -22.71 1.91 -15.79
CA LYS A 246 -22.27 0.74 -15.00
C LYS A 246 -20.74 0.74 -14.99
N VAL A 247 -20.14 0.88 -13.81
CA VAL A 247 -18.67 0.99 -13.71
C VAL A 247 -18.09 -0.14 -12.88
N HIS A 248 -17.13 -0.85 -13.45
CA HIS A 248 -16.17 -1.69 -12.74
C HIS A 248 -15.04 -0.78 -12.25
N LEU A 249 -14.98 -0.55 -10.94
CA LEU A 249 -13.99 0.32 -10.32
C LEU A 249 -12.83 -0.51 -9.77
N VAL A 250 -11.61 -0.13 -10.11
CA VAL A 250 -10.39 -0.84 -9.74
C VAL A 250 -9.42 0.10 -9.03
N LEU A 251 -8.78 -0.39 -7.99
CA LEU A 251 -7.63 0.26 -7.37
C LEU A 251 -6.38 -0.57 -7.67
N ASP A 252 -5.48 -0.01 -8.44
CA ASP A 252 -4.14 -0.55 -8.64
C ASP A 252 -3.20 0.00 -7.56
N GLU A 253 -2.35 -0.84 -7.01
CA GLU A 253 -1.58 -0.58 -5.80
C GLU A 253 -2.47 -0.06 -4.64
N SER A 254 -3.48 -0.86 -4.32
CA SER A 254 -4.57 -0.52 -3.40
C SER A 254 -4.13 -0.17 -1.97
N HIS A 255 -2.90 -0.52 -1.56
CA HIS A 255 -2.33 -0.10 -0.29
C HIS A 255 -2.26 1.43 -0.14
N ARG A 256 -2.35 2.20 -1.24
CA ARG A 256 -2.40 3.67 -1.22
C ARG A 256 -3.61 4.24 -0.48
N ILE A 257 -4.66 3.46 -0.32
CA ILE A 257 -5.81 3.87 0.50
C ILE A 257 -5.74 3.37 1.95
N LYS A 258 -4.61 2.85 2.43
CA LYS A 258 -4.44 2.26 3.78
C LYS A 258 -4.93 3.15 4.92
N ALA A 259 -4.73 4.46 4.81
CA ALA A 259 -5.20 5.43 5.81
C ALA A 259 -6.73 5.63 5.80
N GLY A 260 -7.45 5.03 4.85
CA GLY A 260 -8.90 5.10 4.75
C GLY A 260 -9.42 6.53 4.72
N GLY A 261 -10.46 6.80 5.50
CA GLY A 261 -11.05 8.14 5.60
C GLY A 261 -10.15 9.21 6.23
N LYS A 262 -8.98 8.85 6.76
CA LYS A 262 -8.01 9.81 7.30
C LYS A 262 -7.21 10.51 6.20
N SER A 263 -7.07 9.90 5.02
CA SER A 263 -6.46 10.52 3.85
C SER A 263 -7.51 11.00 2.84
N GLN A 264 -7.19 12.04 2.07
CA GLN A 264 -8.09 12.57 1.05
C GLN A 264 -8.36 11.57 -0.07
N GLN A 265 -7.34 10.84 -0.49
CA GLN A 265 -7.40 9.82 -1.53
C GLN A 265 -8.22 8.61 -1.07
N GLY A 266 -7.94 8.12 0.14
CA GLY A 266 -8.69 7.01 0.72
C GLY A 266 -10.16 7.34 0.94
N ALA A 267 -10.48 8.54 1.44
CA ALA A 267 -11.86 8.99 1.60
C ALA A 267 -12.60 9.04 0.25
N ALA A 268 -11.96 9.59 -0.80
CA ALA A 268 -12.54 9.66 -2.14
C ALA A 268 -12.76 8.26 -2.75
N ALA A 269 -11.78 7.36 -2.63
CA ALA A 269 -11.90 5.99 -3.12
C ALA A 269 -13.05 5.23 -2.41
N LEU A 270 -13.15 5.36 -1.08
CA LEU A 270 -14.22 4.76 -0.31
C LEU A 270 -15.60 5.32 -0.69
N GLU A 271 -15.70 6.61 -0.98
CA GLU A 271 -16.96 7.21 -1.45
C GLU A 271 -17.35 6.69 -2.84
N LEU A 272 -16.40 6.64 -3.78
CA LEU A 272 -16.64 6.09 -5.12
C LEU A 272 -17.08 4.62 -5.09
N SER A 273 -16.60 3.85 -4.13
CA SER A 273 -16.94 2.42 -4.02
C SER A 273 -18.43 2.14 -3.94
N HIS A 274 -19.23 3.05 -3.40
CA HIS A 274 -20.69 2.91 -3.30
C HIS A 274 -21.42 2.99 -4.65
N PHE A 275 -20.78 3.54 -5.69
CA PHE A 275 -21.38 3.72 -7.01
C PHE A 275 -20.96 2.64 -8.02
N ALA A 276 -20.00 1.80 -7.68
CA ALA A 276 -19.49 0.75 -8.56
C ALA A 276 -20.41 -0.48 -8.60
N VAL A 277 -20.57 -1.07 -9.79
CA VAL A 277 -21.29 -2.37 -9.95
C VAL A 277 -20.39 -3.55 -9.61
N ARG A 278 -19.06 -3.39 -9.78
CA ARG A 278 -18.00 -4.32 -9.37
C ARG A 278 -16.79 -3.53 -8.88
N ARG A 279 -16.08 -4.08 -7.90
CA ARG A 279 -14.86 -3.52 -7.33
C ARG A 279 -13.79 -4.58 -7.31
N ASP A 280 -12.60 -4.25 -7.78
CA ASP A 280 -11.44 -5.12 -7.62
C ASP A 280 -10.24 -4.28 -7.16
N ILE A 281 -9.34 -4.90 -6.42
CA ILE A 281 -8.10 -4.28 -5.98
C ILE A 281 -6.89 -5.12 -6.37
N LEU A 282 -5.81 -4.43 -6.72
CA LEU A 282 -4.54 -5.04 -7.04
C LEU A 282 -3.48 -4.52 -6.06
N SER A 283 -2.69 -5.41 -5.49
CA SER A 283 -1.49 -5.04 -4.73
C SER A 283 -0.57 -6.24 -4.61
N GLY A 284 0.71 -6.06 -4.87
CA GLY A 284 1.72 -7.07 -4.53
C GLY A 284 1.87 -7.23 -3.03
N THR A 285 1.47 -6.21 -2.27
CA THR A 285 1.72 -6.09 -0.84
C THR A 285 0.64 -5.26 -0.17
N PRO A 286 -0.41 -5.93 0.24
CA PRO A 286 -1.58 -5.25 0.77
C PRO A 286 -1.38 -4.62 2.15
N MET A 287 -0.28 -4.91 2.86
CA MET A 287 -0.04 -4.51 4.26
C MET A 287 1.36 -3.94 4.48
N PRO A 288 1.65 -2.72 4.01
CA PRO A 288 2.97 -2.11 4.17
C PRO A 288 3.37 -1.83 5.62
N GLN A 289 2.44 -1.50 6.48
CA GLN A 289 2.71 -1.14 7.86
C GLN A 289 2.15 -2.14 8.87
N GLY A 290 1.09 -2.85 8.51
CA GLY A 290 0.46 -3.83 9.36
C GLY A 290 -0.95 -4.18 8.91
N PHE A 291 -1.65 -4.97 9.72
CA PHE A 291 -2.98 -5.49 9.44
C PHE A 291 -4.04 -4.38 9.21
N SER A 292 -3.89 -3.23 9.90
CA SER A 292 -4.79 -2.08 9.76
C SER A 292 -4.90 -1.58 8.31
N ASP A 293 -3.84 -1.78 7.49
CA ASP A 293 -3.82 -1.39 6.09
C ASP A 293 -4.86 -2.10 5.23
N LEU A 294 -5.26 -3.33 5.61
CA LEU A 294 -6.30 -4.09 4.92
C LEU A 294 -7.71 -3.56 5.17
N THR A 295 -7.93 -2.93 6.32
CA THR A 295 -9.27 -2.47 6.70
C THR A 295 -9.89 -1.56 5.65
N ALA A 296 -9.13 -0.58 5.16
CA ALA A 296 -9.60 0.35 4.14
C ALA A 296 -9.80 -0.35 2.79
N GLN A 297 -8.92 -1.27 2.42
CA GLN A 297 -8.99 -2.01 1.16
C GLN A 297 -10.23 -2.92 1.11
N PHE A 298 -10.49 -3.66 2.18
CA PHE A 298 -11.69 -4.50 2.24
C PHE A 298 -12.98 -3.69 2.43
N LYS A 299 -12.92 -2.51 3.08
CA LYS A 299 -14.04 -1.58 3.12
C LYS A 299 -14.35 -0.99 1.74
N PHE A 300 -13.35 -0.80 0.88
CA PHE A 300 -13.55 -0.45 -0.52
C PHE A 300 -14.25 -1.58 -1.29
N LEU A 301 -13.81 -2.83 -1.15
CA LEU A 301 -14.45 -3.99 -1.80
C LEU A 301 -15.88 -4.20 -1.32
N TRP A 302 -16.11 -4.06 -0.02
CA TRP A 302 -17.38 -4.36 0.66
C TRP A 302 -17.85 -3.15 1.50
N PRO A 303 -18.23 -2.03 0.87
CA PRO A 303 -18.52 -0.77 1.58
C PRO A 303 -19.65 -0.85 2.60
N ASN A 304 -20.53 -1.85 2.48
CA ASN A 304 -21.67 -2.08 3.36
C ASN A 304 -21.38 -3.12 4.46
N LEU A 305 -20.16 -3.67 4.52
CA LEU A 305 -19.77 -4.68 5.51
C LEU A 305 -18.55 -4.19 6.30
N ASP A 306 -18.48 -4.59 7.56
CA ASP A 306 -17.32 -4.41 8.41
C ASP A 306 -16.72 -5.79 8.72
N LEU A 307 -15.85 -6.26 7.84
CA LEU A 307 -15.23 -7.59 7.93
C LEU A 307 -14.24 -7.72 9.09
N PHE A 308 -13.70 -6.58 9.57
CA PHE A 308 -12.65 -6.56 10.58
C PHE A 308 -13.10 -6.03 11.94
N ARG A 309 -14.41 -5.93 12.19
CA ARG A 309 -14.97 -5.38 13.43
C ARG A 309 -14.46 -6.05 14.71
N ARG A 310 -14.14 -7.35 14.64
CA ARG A 310 -13.68 -8.15 15.78
C ARG A 310 -12.17 -8.16 15.96
N ILE A 311 -11.43 -7.44 15.12
CA ILE A 311 -9.98 -7.48 15.06
C ILE A 311 -9.46 -6.13 15.53
N THR A 312 -8.68 -6.11 16.62
CA THR A 312 -7.97 -4.91 17.09
C THR A 312 -6.68 -4.76 16.29
N PRO A 313 -6.49 -3.70 15.49
CA PRO A 313 -5.47 -3.64 14.44
C PRO A 313 -4.01 -3.69 14.92
N ASP A 314 -3.71 -3.16 16.10
CA ASP A 314 -2.32 -2.80 16.46
C ASP A 314 -1.54 -3.87 17.22
N GLN A 315 -2.21 -4.86 17.81
CA GLN A 315 -1.58 -6.02 18.47
C GLN A 315 -2.43 -7.26 18.28
N LEU A 316 -2.21 -7.97 17.16
CA LEU A 316 -2.93 -9.22 16.90
C LEU A 316 -2.18 -10.40 17.52
N PRO A 317 -2.77 -11.08 18.51
CA PRO A 317 -2.31 -12.42 18.91
C PRO A 317 -2.28 -13.36 17.68
N GLU A 318 -1.38 -14.33 17.70
CA GLU A 318 -1.20 -15.26 16.57
C GLU A 318 -2.49 -15.95 16.13
N GLU A 319 -3.34 -16.31 17.10
CA GLU A 319 -4.66 -16.92 16.87
C GLU A 319 -5.60 -16.01 16.07
N GLN A 320 -5.57 -14.70 16.33
CA GLN A 320 -6.39 -13.74 15.59
C GLN A 320 -5.89 -13.52 14.15
N ILE A 321 -4.59 -13.65 13.90
CA ILE A 321 -4.03 -13.58 12.54
C ILE A 321 -4.50 -14.76 11.70
N GLN A 322 -4.51 -15.97 12.26
CA GLN A 322 -5.01 -17.16 11.58
C GLN A 322 -6.50 -17.02 11.26
N GLN A 323 -7.30 -16.53 12.22
CA GLN A 323 -8.71 -16.30 11.99
C GLN A 323 -8.94 -15.23 10.91
N ALA A 324 -8.18 -14.15 10.93
CA ALA A 324 -8.24 -13.11 9.91
C ALA A 324 -7.89 -13.66 8.51
N ASN A 325 -6.86 -14.50 8.41
CA ASN A 325 -6.53 -15.19 7.15
C ASN A 325 -7.72 -16.01 6.64
N ILE A 326 -8.30 -16.86 7.49
CA ILE A 326 -9.47 -17.68 7.15
C ILE A 326 -10.62 -16.81 6.65
N ASP A 327 -10.88 -15.69 7.31
CA ASP A 327 -11.99 -14.79 6.98
C ASP A 327 -11.81 -14.07 5.65
N ILE A 328 -10.57 -13.71 5.27
CA ILE A 328 -10.30 -12.94 4.03
C ILE A 328 -9.87 -13.81 2.85
N LYS A 329 -9.33 -15.01 3.08
CA LYS A 329 -8.84 -15.95 2.03
C LYS A 329 -9.85 -16.19 0.90
N PRO A 330 -11.18 -16.27 1.15
CA PRO A 330 -12.16 -16.41 0.08
C PRO A 330 -12.20 -15.26 -0.93
N PHE A 331 -11.74 -14.07 -0.57
CA PHE A 331 -11.92 -12.84 -1.33
C PHE A 331 -10.69 -12.36 -2.08
N PHE A 332 -9.58 -13.10 -1.99
CA PHE A 332 -8.40 -12.75 -2.74
C PHE A 332 -7.78 -13.97 -3.46
N VAL A 333 -7.02 -13.67 -4.47
CA VAL A 333 -6.12 -14.62 -5.13
C VAL A 333 -4.68 -14.18 -4.89
N ARG A 334 -3.79 -15.19 -4.86
CA ARG A 334 -2.36 -14.96 -4.74
C ARG A 334 -1.56 -15.99 -5.52
N THR A 335 -0.76 -15.52 -6.45
CA THR A 335 0.32 -16.28 -7.08
C THR A 335 1.62 -15.89 -6.39
N THR A 336 2.35 -16.88 -5.90
CA THR A 336 3.62 -16.71 -5.17
C THR A 336 4.82 -16.71 -6.12
N LYS A 337 6.01 -16.30 -5.64
CA LYS A 337 7.25 -16.38 -6.43
C LYS A 337 7.64 -17.82 -6.75
N LYS A 338 7.38 -18.74 -5.84
CA LYS A 338 7.62 -20.18 -6.04
C LYS A 338 6.78 -20.73 -7.19
N GLU A 339 5.49 -20.39 -7.26
CA GLU A 339 4.61 -20.76 -8.37
C GLU A 339 5.10 -20.16 -9.70
N LEU A 340 5.76 -18.99 -9.68
CA LEU A 340 6.40 -18.40 -10.86
C LEU A 340 7.74 -19.05 -11.23
N GLY A 341 8.19 -20.06 -10.47
CA GLY A 341 9.46 -20.75 -10.72
C GLY A 341 10.70 -19.93 -10.33
N LEU A 342 10.56 -18.96 -9.43
CA LEU A 342 11.67 -18.15 -8.93
C LEU A 342 12.24 -18.75 -7.64
N ASP A 343 13.53 -19.06 -7.66
CA ASP A 343 14.27 -19.48 -6.47
C ASP A 343 14.38 -18.32 -5.46
N LYS A 344 14.54 -18.64 -4.17
CA LYS A 344 14.72 -17.60 -3.14
C LYS A 344 16.03 -16.83 -3.35
N PRO A 345 16.01 -15.48 -3.21
CA PRO A 345 17.25 -14.72 -3.24
C PRO A 345 18.13 -15.07 -2.03
N LYS A 346 19.45 -15.07 -2.21
CA LYS A 346 20.40 -15.26 -1.11
C LYS A 346 20.58 -13.95 -0.37
N ILE A 347 19.90 -13.81 0.77
CA ILE A 347 19.98 -12.62 1.62
C ILE A 347 21.02 -12.86 2.72
N ARG A 348 21.95 -11.93 2.91
CA ARG A 348 22.98 -11.96 3.94
C ARG A 348 22.99 -10.64 4.70
N ASN A 349 22.81 -10.73 6.02
CA ASN A 349 23.04 -9.61 6.92
C ASN A 349 24.53 -9.57 7.28
N ILE A 350 25.12 -8.38 7.20
CA ILE A 350 26.52 -8.12 7.50
C ILE A 350 26.54 -7.12 8.64
N ASP A 351 26.87 -7.63 9.84
CA ASP A 351 27.01 -6.81 11.02
C ASP A 351 28.37 -6.11 11.00
N VAL A 352 28.36 -4.80 11.10
CA VAL A 352 29.55 -3.93 11.01
C VAL A 352 29.75 -3.24 12.35
N GLN A 353 30.94 -3.40 12.92
CA GLN A 353 31.31 -2.72 14.15
C GLN A 353 31.74 -1.28 13.86
N MET A 354 31.26 -0.35 14.67
CA MET A 354 31.70 1.05 14.60
C MET A 354 33.18 1.17 14.97
N SER A 355 33.89 2.16 14.36
CA SER A 355 35.18 2.56 14.90
C SER A 355 35.02 3.13 16.32
N PRO A 356 36.04 3.12 17.18
CA PRO A 356 35.94 3.70 18.53
C PRO A 356 35.46 5.16 18.51
N ASN A 357 35.95 5.97 17.57
CA ASN A 357 35.51 7.35 17.41
C ASN A 357 34.04 7.46 17.01
N GLN A 358 33.58 6.59 16.11
CA GLN A 358 32.19 6.54 15.68
C GLN A 358 31.27 6.11 16.84
N ALA A 359 31.68 5.09 17.62
CA ALA A 359 30.92 4.62 18.78
C ALA A 359 30.77 5.69 19.87
N ASP A 360 31.85 6.45 20.14
CA ASP A 360 31.80 7.56 21.09
C ASP A 360 30.83 8.68 20.68
N VAL A 361 30.86 9.04 19.39
CA VAL A 361 29.92 10.06 18.87
C VAL A 361 28.48 9.52 18.85
N TYR A 362 28.28 8.25 18.50
CA TYR A 362 26.97 7.62 18.55
C TYR A 362 26.38 7.64 19.96
N ARG A 363 27.20 7.33 20.98
CA ARG A 363 26.78 7.34 22.40
C ARG A 363 26.33 8.73 22.83
N LEU A 364 27.07 9.79 22.48
CA LEU A 364 26.70 11.17 22.75
C LEU A 364 25.36 11.54 22.09
N LEU A 365 25.20 11.18 20.82
CA LEU A 365 23.97 11.44 20.07
C LEU A 365 22.77 10.67 20.65
N LYS A 366 22.99 9.41 21.05
CA LYS A 366 22.00 8.57 21.72
C LYS A 366 21.54 9.20 23.03
N ASP A 367 22.48 9.61 23.91
CA ASP A 367 22.18 10.22 25.21
C ASP A 367 21.42 11.55 25.06
N GLU A 368 21.80 12.38 24.06
CA GLU A 368 21.09 13.61 23.73
C GLU A 368 19.64 13.30 23.29
N SER A 369 19.51 12.30 22.40
CA SER A 369 18.21 11.88 21.86
C SER A 369 17.30 11.32 22.96
N VAL A 370 17.79 10.45 23.83
CA VAL A 370 17.02 9.88 24.93
C VAL A 370 16.53 10.98 25.88
N ARG A 371 17.40 11.93 26.26
CA ARG A 371 17.03 13.07 27.11
C ARG A 371 15.98 13.97 26.46
N TYR A 372 16.04 14.17 25.16
CA TYR A 372 15.05 14.95 24.43
C TYR A 372 13.70 14.21 24.37
N LEU A 373 13.73 12.94 23.98
CA LEU A 373 12.53 12.10 23.82
C LEU A 373 11.80 11.84 25.14
N ALA A 374 12.51 11.81 26.28
CA ALA A 374 11.90 11.64 27.60
C ALA A 374 10.99 12.82 28.02
N ARG A 375 11.04 13.94 27.32
CA ARG A 375 10.24 15.14 27.60
C ARG A 375 8.99 15.25 26.73
N LEU A 376 8.82 14.38 25.76
CA LEU A 376 7.75 14.43 24.77
C LEU A 376 6.63 13.43 25.09
N ASP A 377 5.39 13.82 24.82
CA ASP A 377 4.22 12.94 24.88
C ASP A 377 3.95 12.37 23.46
N PRO A 378 4.11 11.05 23.24
CA PRO A 378 3.87 10.42 21.95
C PRO A 378 2.40 10.45 21.50
N ARG A 379 1.48 10.93 22.34
CA ARG A 379 0.06 11.10 22.00
C ARG A 379 -0.23 12.44 21.31
N ASP A 380 0.66 13.42 21.48
CA ASP A 380 0.56 14.71 20.79
C ASP A 380 1.17 14.61 19.38
N LYS A 381 0.44 15.11 18.37
CA LYS A 381 0.86 15.01 16.96
C LYS A 381 2.12 15.82 16.64
N GLU A 382 2.31 16.98 17.24
CA GLU A 382 3.51 17.79 16.97
C GLU A 382 4.74 17.21 17.66
N GLU A 383 4.54 16.66 18.86
CA GLU A 383 5.59 15.95 19.58
C GLU A 383 5.97 14.65 18.90
N LEU A 384 5.00 13.90 18.36
CA LEU A 384 5.23 12.72 17.53
C LEU A 384 6.10 13.03 16.31
N ARG A 385 5.86 14.16 15.63
CA ARG A 385 6.72 14.66 14.54
C ARG A 385 8.15 14.94 15.00
N SER A 386 8.26 15.53 16.18
CA SER A 386 9.56 15.84 16.77
C SER A 386 10.34 14.57 17.12
N ILE A 387 9.66 13.54 17.59
CA ILE A 387 10.22 12.20 17.83
C ILE A 387 10.73 11.61 16.50
N GLY A 388 9.92 11.63 15.45
CA GLY A 388 10.31 11.14 14.12
C GLY A 388 11.56 11.84 13.58
N LYS A 389 11.66 13.17 13.72
CA LYS A 389 12.85 13.93 13.33
C LYS A 389 14.10 13.50 14.09
N GLN A 390 13.97 13.22 15.39
CA GLN A 390 15.10 12.79 16.20
C GLN A 390 15.60 11.40 15.79
N ILE A 391 14.68 10.47 15.54
CA ILE A 391 15.01 9.14 15.02
C ILE A 391 15.73 9.27 13.68
N MET A 392 15.26 10.12 12.77
CA MET A 392 15.90 10.34 11.49
C MET A 392 17.33 10.91 11.63
N ARG A 393 17.59 11.75 12.62
CA ARG A 393 18.96 12.24 12.92
C ARG A 393 19.89 11.09 13.29
N VAL A 394 19.42 10.17 14.14
CA VAL A 394 20.22 8.99 14.54
C VAL A 394 20.47 8.07 13.35
N MET A 395 19.45 7.84 12.51
CA MET A 395 19.60 7.05 11.28
C MET A 395 20.54 7.68 10.27
N GLN A 396 20.51 9.01 10.10
CA GLN A 396 21.46 9.74 9.26
C GLN A 396 22.89 9.54 9.73
N PHE A 397 23.14 9.60 11.03
CA PHE A 397 24.45 9.31 11.60
C PHE A 397 24.90 7.88 11.29
N CYS A 398 24.02 6.90 11.44
CA CYS A 398 24.34 5.49 11.15
C CYS A 398 24.60 5.24 9.66
N SER A 399 23.95 5.98 8.77
CA SER A 399 24.24 5.94 7.34
C SER A 399 25.59 6.59 7.07
N GLU A 400 25.71 7.90 7.35
CA GLU A 400 26.95 8.67 7.17
C GLU A 400 26.95 9.88 8.12
N PRO A 401 27.94 10.02 9.02
CA PRO A 401 28.02 11.13 9.96
C PRO A 401 27.95 12.52 9.33
N ASN A 402 28.44 12.69 8.10
CA ASN A 402 28.38 13.95 7.35
C ASN A 402 26.94 14.42 7.10
N LEU A 403 25.99 13.52 6.91
CA LEU A 403 24.56 13.86 6.73
C LEU A 403 24.00 14.61 7.94
N LEU A 404 24.45 14.23 9.13
CA LEU A 404 24.07 14.92 10.35
C LEU A 404 24.79 16.26 10.49
N LEU A 405 26.09 16.30 10.18
CA LEU A 405 26.90 17.51 10.26
C LEU A 405 26.35 18.64 9.37
N GLU A 406 25.93 18.33 8.14
CA GLU A 406 25.35 19.29 7.19
C GLU A 406 24.03 19.91 7.68
N ARG A 407 23.30 19.20 8.54
CA ARG A 407 21.99 19.63 9.05
C ARG A 407 22.01 20.24 10.44
N LEU A 408 23.16 20.25 11.10
CA LEU A 408 23.29 20.88 12.41
C LEU A 408 23.21 22.41 12.30
N PRO A 409 22.46 23.09 13.20
CA PRO A 409 22.52 24.53 13.31
C PRO A 409 23.94 25.01 13.57
N LYS A 410 24.32 26.14 12.99
CA LYS A 410 25.69 26.71 13.17
C LYS A 410 26.07 26.91 14.66
N SER A 411 25.10 27.22 15.50
CA SER A 411 25.27 27.33 16.96
C SER A 411 25.65 26.00 17.63
N SER A 412 25.22 24.87 17.08
CA SER A 412 25.52 23.54 17.62
C SER A 412 26.87 22.99 17.14
N LEU A 413 27.47 23.57 16.11
CA LEU A 413 28.76 23.15 15.57
C LEU A 413 29.94 23.43 16.48
N SER A 414 29.80 24.36 17.45
CA SER A 414 30.82 24.69 18.47
C SER A 414 30.71 23.80 19.72
N GLY A 415 29.60 23.08 19.91
CA GLY A 415 29.45 22.12 20.99
C GLY A 415 30.25 20.84 20.81
N GLU A 416 30.34 20.03 21.87
CA GLU A 416 31.11 18.77 21.88
C GLU A 416 30.73 17.83 20.73
N LEU A 417 29.43 17.59 20.52
CA LEU A 417 28.94 16.75 19.44
C LEU A 417 29.38 17.28 18.06
N GLY A 418 29.22 18.59 17.82
CA GLY A 418 29.60 19.20 16.55
C GLY A 418 31.12 19.13 16.27
N GLN A 419 31.97 19.30 17.29
CA GLN A 419 33.40 19.17 17.16
C GLN A 419 33.82 17.73 16.85
N ARG A 420 33.26 16.74 17.54
CA ARG A 420 33.54 15.32 17.31
C ARG A 420 33.04 14.86 15.95
N LEU A 421 31.87 15.31 15.50
CA LEU A 421 31.36 15.03 14.15
C LEU A 421 32.30 15.60 13.07
N LYS A 422 32.86 16.81 13.25
CA LYS A 422 33.84 17.38 12.33
C LYS A 422 35.12 16.56 12.23
N LEU A 423 35.58 15.96 13.32
CA LEU A 423 36.73 15.05 13.30
C LEU A 423 36.38 13.76 12.58
N LEU A 424 35.23 13.16 12.92
CA LEU A 424 34.76 11.92 12.34
C LEU A 424 34.48 12.06 10.83
N SER A 425 34.04 13.23 10.35
CA SER A 425 33.77 13.49 8.93
C SER A 425 34.99 13.38 8.01
N ARG A 426 36.19 13.32 8.58
CA ARG A 426 37.46 13.11 7.85
C ARG A 426 37.84 11.64 7.74
N GLU A 427 37.16 10.77 8.47
CA GLU A 427 37.38 9.32 8.48
C GLU A 427 36.47 8.62 7.51
N THR A 428 36.95 7.57 6.86
CA THR A 428 36.03 6.63 6.15
C THR A 428 35.37 5.74 7.18
N THR A 429 34.05 5.72 7.20
CA THR A 429 33.27 4.92 8.18
C THR A 429 33.48 3.41 7.98
N SER A 430 33.36 2.64 9.05
CA SER A 430 33.47 1.17 8.99
C SER A 430 32.48 0.58 7.98
N LYS A 431 31.28 1.17 7.87
CA LYS A 431 30.25 0.74 6.94
C LYS A 431 30.65 1.00 5.48
N THR A 432 31.26 2.14 5.20
CA THR A 432 31.78 2.46 3.86
C THR A 432 32.95 1.55 3.49
N ILE A 433 33.83 1.22 4.45
CA ILE A 433 34.93 0.26 4.23
C ILE A 433 34.37 -1.13 3.86
N GLU A 434 33.33 -1.60 4.54
CA GLU A 434 32.71 -2.89 4.23
C GLU A 434 31.99 -2.87 2.87
N LEU A 435 31.33 -1.75 2.54
CA LEU A 435 30.73 -1.55 1.21
C LEU A 435 31.79 -1.64 0.11
N ASP A 436 32.96 -0.98 0.28
CA ASP A 436 34.07 -1.04 -0.68
C ASP A 436 34.52 -2.48 -0.95
N LYS A 437 34.64 -3.32 0.09
CA LYS A 437 35.01 -4.73 -0.07
C LYS A 437 33.98 -5.49 -0.93
N LEU A 438 32.69 -5.24 -0.68
CA LEU A 438 31.62 -5.91 -1.43
C LEU A 438 31.57 -5.45 -2.89
N VAL A 439 31.68 -4.14 -3.13
CA VAL A 439 31.70 -3.58 -4.48
C VAL A 439 32.92 -4.08 -5.24
N ASN A 440 34.13 -3.98 -4.68
CA ASN A 440 35.37 -4.46 -5.32
C ASN A 440 35.30 -5.96 -5.64
N LYS A 441 34.72 -6.79 -4.74
CA LYS A 441 34.51 -8.19 -4.97
C LYS A 441 33.55 -8.46 -6.14
N THR A 442 32.54 -7.62 -6.33
CA THR A 442 31.63 -7.73 -7.47
C THR A 442 32.31 -7.25 -8.74
N MET A 443 33.01 -6.13 -8.68
CA MET A 443 33.71 -5.54 -9.84
C MET A 443 34.88 -6.39 -10.33
N SER A 444 35.46 -7.26 -9.49
CA SER A 444 36.51 -8.22 -9.90
C SER A 444 36.00 -9.28 -10.88
N ARG A 445 34.71 -9.41 -11.07
CA ARG A 445 34.09 -10.30 -12.04
C ARG A 445 33.68 -9.52 -13.27
N ALA A 446 34.12 -9.98 -14.44
CA ALA A 446 33.81 -9.32 -15.70
C ALA A 446 32.29 -9.28 -15.96
N GLY A 447 31.79 -8.10 -16.33
CA GLY A 447 30.39 -7.90 -16.70
C GLY A 447 29.40 -7.87 -15.54
N GLU A 448 29.77 -8.20 -14.30
CA GLU A 448 28.85 -8.08 -13.16
C GLU A 448 28.59 -6.61 -12.81
N LYS A 449 27.32 -6.32 -12.50
CA LYS A 449 26.84 -5.00 -12.07
C LYS A 449 26.24 -5.11 -10.67
N VAL A 450 26.25 -4.00 -9.93
CA VAL A 450 25.71 -3.93 -8.58
C VAL A 450 24.73 -2.76 -8.43
N VAL A 451 23.69 -2.99 -7.63
CA VAL A 451 22.76 -1.93 -7.20
C VAL A 451 22.99 -1.67 -5.73
N ILE A 452 23.29 -0.43 -5.37
CA ILE A 452 23.46 0.02 -3.99
C ILE A 452 22.23 0.82 -3.60
N TRP A 453 21.56 0.38 -2.54
CA TRP A 453 20.37 1.03 -2.01
C TRP A 453 20.71 1.91 -0.82
N SER A 454 20.30 3.16 -0.86
CA SER A 454 20.35 4.11 0.25
C SER A 454 19.12 4.99 0.28
N MET A 455 18.66 5.36 1.48
CA MET A 455 17.48 6.21 1.65
C MET A 455 17.80 7.72 1.60
N PHE A 456 19.06 8.10 1.75
CA PHE A 456 19.45 9.51 1.82
C PHE A 456 20.06 9.99 0.51
N VAL A 457 19.45 11.04 -0.10
CA VAL A 457 19.86 11.57 -1.41
C VAL A 457 21.32 12.01 -1.41
N SER A 458 21.76 12.77 -0.39
CA SER A 458 23.17 13.21 -0.31
C SER A 458 24.13 12.02 -0.23
N GLN A 459 23.74 10.92 0.42
CA GLN A 459 24.54 9.70 0.47
C GLN A 459 24.60 8.99 -0.88
N ILE A 460 23.49 8.97 -1.62
CA ILE A 460 23.44 8.41 -2.97
C ILE A 460 24.44 9.11 -3.88
N GLU A 461 24.47 10.45 -3.86
CA GLU A 461 25.40 11.24 -4.67
C GLU A 461 26.86 11.02 -4.22
N THR A 462 27.10 10.93 -2.91
CA THR A 462 28.45 10.66 -2.36
C THR A 462 28.96 9.28 -2.78
N LEU A 463 28.12 8.25 -2.69
CA LEU A 463 28.49 6.89 -3.09
C LEU A 463 28.65 6.77 -4.61
N ALA A 464 27.84 7.45 -5.40
CA ALA A 464 28.01 7.46 -6.85
C ALA A 464 29.36 8.08 -7.25
N LYS A 465 29.74 9.21 -6.64
CA LYS A 465 31.04 9.80 -6.86
C LYS A 465 32.19 8.88 -6.42
N ARG A 466 32.01 8.15 -5.31
CA ARG A 466 33.00 7.19 -4.81
C ARG A 466 33.29 6.06 -5.80
N TYR A 467 32.32 5.65 -6.57
CA TYR A 467 32.40 4.52 -7.52
C TYR A 467 32.41 4.99 -8.98
N GLU A 468 32.77 6.26 -9.25
CA GLU A 468 32.79 6.79 -10.62
C GLU A 468 33.77 6.03 -11.54
N ASP A 469 34.88 5.50 -11.01
CA ASP A 469 35.84 4.68 -11.74
C ASP A 469 35.24 3.35 -12.28
N PHE A 470 34.15 2.89 -11.72
CA PHE A 470 33.42 1.70 -12.20
C PHE A 470 32.23 2.08 -13.11
N GLY A 471 32.12 3.33 -13.51
CA GLY A 471 30.94 3.85 -14.18
C GLY A 471 29.71 3.77 -13.28
N SER A 472 29.40 4.86 -12.60
CA SER A 472 28.25 4.93 -11.69
C SER A 472 27.14 5.84 -12.22
N THR A 473 25.91 5.54 -11.83
CA THR A 473 24.75 6.41 -12.06
C THR A 473 23.83 6.41 -10.86
N THR A 474 22.94 7.42 -10.76
CA THR A 474 22.07 7.61 -9.60
C THR A 474 20.60 7.65 -9.98
N ILE A 475 19.72 7.17 -9.05
CA ILE A 475 18.26 7.33 -9.13
C ILE A 475 17.72 7.71 -7.75
N HIS A 476 17.11 8.90 -7.66
CA HIS A 476 16.43 9.38 -6.46
C HIS A 476 15.29 10.36 -6.82
N GLY A 477 14.46 10.73 -5.85
CA GLY A 477 13.28 11.57 -6.07
C GLY A 477 13.53 12.96 -6.64
N GLY A 478 14.76 13.48 -6.53
CA GLY A 478 15.15 14.77 -7.15
C GLY A 478 15.42 14.69 -8.65
N ILE A 479 15.44 13.49 -9.26
CA ILE A 479 15.67 13.31 -10.69
C ILE A 479 14.33 13.19 -11.40
N PRO A 480 13.97 14.11 -12.32
CA PRO A 480 12.70 14.08 -13.01
C PRO A 480 12.58 12.88 -13.96
N THR A 481 11.33 12.51 -14.26
CA THR A 481 11.00 11.57 -15.35
C THR A 481 11.01 12.31 -16.68
N GLY A 482 11.48 11.68 -17.75
CA GLY A 482 11.54 12.32 -19.08
C GLY A 482 12.15 11.41 -20.15
N PRO A 483 12.68 11.97 -21.24
CA PRO A 483 13.25 11.22 -22.35
C PRO A 483 14.36 10.25 -21.92
N ASP A 484 14.51 9.15 -22.63
CA ASP A 484 15.51 8.11 -22.32
C ASP A 484 16.87 8.34 -22.99
N ASP A 485 17.04 9.44 -23.71
CA ASP A 485 18.26 9.91 -24.35
C ASP A 485 18.94 11.09 -23.64
N ASP A 486 18.33 11.63 -22.59
CA ASP A 486 18.87 12.77 -21.82
C ASP A 486 19.15 12.36 -20.36
N MET A 487 20.43 12.40 -19.98
CA MET A 487 20.94 11.99 -18.66
C MET A 487 20.43 12.83 -17.47
N ASP A 488 19.77 13.95 -17.72
CA ASP A 488 19.09 14.71 -16.69
C ASP A 488 17.82 14.00 -16.20
N PHE A 489 17.33 13.02 -16.97
CA PHE A 489 16.14 12.27 -16.66
C PHE A 489 16.43 10.85 -16.18
N ARG A 490 15.50 10.32 -15.38
CA ARG A 490 15.57 9.01 -14.76
C ARG A 490 15.67 7.87 -15.78
N GLU A 491 14.90 7.94 -16.83
CA GLU A 491 14.80 6.92 -17.88
C GLU A 491 16.13 6.70 -18.60
N ALA A 492 16.82 7.79 -18.95
CA ALA A 492 18.14 7.73 -19.57
C ALA A 492 19.18 7.04 -18.66
N ARG A 493 19.20 7.40 -17.38
CA ARG A 493 20.09 6.78 -16.39
C ARG A 493 19.84 5.29 -16.22
N ILE A 494 18.56 4.89 -16.23
CA ILE A 494 18.16 3.47 -16.19
C ILE A 494 18.65 2.74 -17.44
N GLN A 495 18.47 3.33 -18.62
CA GLN A 495 18.90 2.73 -19.88
C GLN A 495 20.43 2.63 -19.95
N THR A 496 21.15 3.64 -19.52
CA THR A 496 22.62 3.62 -19.41
C THR A 496 23.06 2.47 -18.52
N PHE A 497 22.53 2.35 -17.31
CA PHE A 497 22.87 1.22 -16.44
C PHE A 497 22.56 -0.13 -17.06
N LYS A 498 21.48 -0.25 -17.82
CA LYS A 498 21.08 -1.53 -18.46
C LYS A 498 21.95 -1.90 -19.64
N LYS A 499 22.28 -0.94 -20.50
CA LYS A 499 22.86 -1.20 -21.83
C LYS A 499 24.36 -0.96 -21.90
N ASP A 500 24.90 0.01 -21.15
CA ASP A 500 26.30 0.34 -21.18
C ASP A 500 27.10 -0.63 -20.27
N PRO A 501 28.02 -1.44 -20.83
CA PRO A 501 28.83 -2.38 -20.04
C PRO A 501 29.79 -1.67 -19.07
N GLU A 502 30.17 -0.43 -19.35
CA GLU A 502 31.05 0.35 -18.50
C GLU A 502 30.31 0.95 -17.30
N CYS A 503 28.99 1.16 -17.39
CA CYS A 503 28.17 1.62 -16.27
C CYS A 503 27.79 0.44 -15.37
N ARG A 504 28.62 0.15 -14.35
CA ARG A 504 28.52 -1.07 -13.54
C ARG A 504 27.94 -0.87 -12.15
N VAL A 505 27.80 0.37 -11.69
CA VAL A 505 27.27 0.69 -10.36
C VAL A 505 26.02 1.58 -10.49
N LEU A 506 24.90 1.15 -9.92
CA LEU A 506 23.71 1.98 -9.74
C LEU A 506 23.56 2.28 -8.25
N VAL A 507 23.55 3.56 -7.87
CA VAL A 507 23.22 3.98 -6.50
C VAL A 507 21.84 4.60 -6.50
N ALA A 508 20.90 4.04 -5.73
CA ALA A 508 19.51 4.43 -5.86
C ALA A 508 18.73 4.45 -4.53
N ASN A 509 17.69 5.29 -4.51
CA ASN A 509 16.73 5.26 -3.43
C ASN A 509 15.67 4.18 -3.72
N PRO A 510 15.39 3.25 -2.78
CA PRO A 510 14.34 2.25 -2.95
C PRO A 510 12.99 2.84 -3.34
N SER A 511 12.61 3.96 -2.74
CA SER A 511 11.33 4.62 -3.03
C SER A 511 11.25 5.22 -4.43
N ALA A 512 12.35 5.77 -4.95
CA ALA A 512 12.39 6.35 -6.30
C ALA A 512 12.40 5.29 -7.41
N CYS A 513 12.78 4.04 -7.08
CA CYS A 513 12.79 2.92 -8.02
C CYS A 513 11.52 2.07 -7.99
N GLY A 514 10.47 2.55 -7.34
CA GLY A 514 9.29 1.74 -6.98
C GLY A 514 8.46 1.23 -8.16
N GLU A 515 8.36 1.92 -9.29
CA GLU A 515 7.50 1.50 -10.38
C GLU A 515 8.21 1.42 -11.73
N GLY A 516 7.79 0.46 -12.55
CA GLY A 516 8.21 0.35 -13.95
C GLY A 516 9.67 -0.04 -14.20
N ILE A 517 10.55 0.06 -13.21
CA ILE A 517 11.97 -0.22 -13.38
C ILE A 517 12.21 -1.73 -13.22
N SER A 518 12.82 -2.33 -14.23
CA SER A 518 13.24 -3.72 -14.21
C SER A 518 14.75 -3.80 -14.41
N LEU A 519 15.48 -4.29 -13.43
CA LEU A 519 16.94 -4.37 -13.43
C LEU A 519 17.46 -5.81 -13.47
N HIS A 520 16.58 -6.82 -13.38
CA HIS A 520 16.93 -8.23 -13.22
C HIS A 520 17.73 -8.83 -14.38
N LYS A 521 17.70 -8.20 -15.56
CA LYS A 521 18.55 -8.62 -16.70
C LYS A 521 19.93 -7.96 -16.68
N ALA A 522 20.10 -6.89 -15.91
CA ALA A 522 21.35 -6.13 -15.85
C ALA A 522 22.16 -6.42 -14.58
N ALA A 523 21.50 -6.63 -13.45
CA ALA A 523 22.18 -6.81 -12.16
C ALA A 523 21.50 -7.91 -11.32
N HIS A 524 22.34 -8.72 -10.66
CA HIS A 524 21.90 -9.83 -9.79
C HIS A 524 22.46 -9.69 -8.37
N HIS A 525 23.07 -8.55 -8.05
CA HIS A 525 23.59 -8.24 -6.73
C HIS A 525 23.08 -6.88 -6.26
N ALA A 526 22.43 -6.86 -5.12
CA ALA A 526 22.03 -5.65 -4.41
C ALA A 526 22.76 -5.55 -3.07
N ILE A 527 23.15 -4.33 -2.70
CA ILE A 527 23.75 -4.02 -1.41
C ILE A 527 22.92 -2.91 -0.76
N TYR A 528 22.35 -3.18 0.41
CA TYR A 528 21.67 -2.18 1.23
C TYR A 528 22.67 -1.51 2.15
N PHE A 529 22.98 -0.26 1.86
CA PHE A 529 23.85 0.55 2.70
C PHE A 529 23.10 0.99 3.97
N ASP A 530 21.85 1.40 3.81
CA ASP A 530 20.92 1.71 4.90
C ASP A 530 19.47 1.31 4.51
N ARG A 531 18.58 1.28 5.49
CA ARG A 531 17.16 0.90 5.31
C ARG A 531 16.26 1.75 6.19
N SER A 532 15.02 1.97 5.72
CA SER A 532 13.94 2.56 6.51
C SER A 532 13.13 1.49 7.26
N PHE A 533 12.22 1.91 8.14
CA PHE A 533 11.23 1.04 8.78
C PHE A 533 10.14 0.53 7.82
N ASN A 534 10.15 1.00 6.58
CA ASN A 534 9.19 0.62 5.56
C ASN A 534 9.60 -0.71 4.91
N ALA A 535 8.95 -1.79 5.32
CA ALA A 535 9.16 -3.13 4.75
C ALA A 535 8.88 -3.15 3.24
N ALA A 536 8.04 -2.26 2.82
CA ALA A 536 7.64 -2.02 1.47
C ALA A 536 8.81 -1.69 0.56
N HIS A 537 9.49 -0.61 0.83
CA HIS A 537 10.63 -0.15 0.03
C HIS A 537 11.74 -1.20 -0.06
N PHE A 538 11.95 -1.91 1.05
CA PHE A 538 12.92 -3.00 1.09
C PHE A 538 12.55 -4.12 0.12
N LEU A 539 11.32 -4.57 0.18
CA LEU A 539 10.85 -5.69 -0.64
C LEU A 539 10.76 -5.32 -2.12
N GLN A 540 10.31 -4.09 -2.44
CA GLN A 540 10.24 -3.56 -3.82
C GLN A 540 11.59 -3.52 -4.50
N SER A 541 12.56 -2.98 -3.80
CA SER A 541 13.89 -2.83 -4.36
C SER A 541 14.54 -4.19 -4.65
N ILE A 542 14.27 -5.23 -3.86
CA ILE A 542 14.69 -6.59 -4.19
C ILE A 542 14.04 -7.07 -5.50
N ASP A 543 12.76 -6.81 -5.70
CA ASP A 543 12.05 -7.26 -6.90
C ASP A 543 12.50 -6.56 -8.18
N ARG A 544 13.27 -5.47 -8.10
CA ARG A 544 13.87 -4.85 -9.29
C ARG A 544 14.94 -5.75 -9.91
N ILE A 545 15.64 -6.52 -9.09
CA ILE A 545 16.69 -7.46 -9.51
C ILE A 545 16.29 -8.92 -9.41
N HIS A 546 15.16 -9.24 -8.74
CA HIS A 546 14.66 -10.58 -8.49
C HIS A 546 13.20 -10.73 -8.92
N ARG A 547 12.96 -10.99 -10.19
CA ARG A 547 11.61 -11.13 -10.76
C ARG A 547 11.55 -12.14 -11.90
N ARG A 548 10.34 -12.46 -12.36
CA ARG A 548 10.10 -13.34 -13.50
C ARG A 548 10.91 -12.88 -14.72
N GLY A 549 11.58 -13.84 -15.38
CA GLY A 549 12.45 -13.59 -16.54
C GLY A 549 13.94 -13.61 -16.19
N LEU A 550 14.31 -13.94 -14.93
CA LEU A 550 15.67 -14.36 -14.62
C LEU A 550 15.99 -15.67 -15.36
N GLU A 551 17.20 -15.76 -15.89
CA GLU A 551 17.67 -16.99 -16.52
C GLU A 551 17.83 -18.10 -15.47
N PRO A 552 17.52 -19.36 -15.82
CA PRO A 552 17.70 -20.48 -14.91
C PRO A 552 19.14 -20.59 -14.42
N GLY A 553 19.30 -20.77 -13.12
CA GLY A 553 20.63 -20.86 -12.47
C GLY A 553 21.23 -19.54 -12.01
N ILE A 554 20.65 -18.38 -12.37
CA ILE A 554 21.07 -17.09 -11.82
C ILE A 554 20.54 -16.92 -10.41
N VAL A 555 21.46 -16.71 -9.48
CA VAL A 555 21.13 -16.49 -8.05
C VAL A 555 21.25 -15.01 -7.73
N THR A 556 20.11 -14.40 -7.40
CA THR A 556 20.09 -13.03 -6.88
C THR A 556 20.72 -12.98 -5.48
N LYS A 557 21.68 -12.08 -5.29
CA LYS A 557 22.36 -11.85 -4.01
C LYS A 557 21.92 -10.52 -3.42
N VAL A 558 21.69 -10.52 -2.12
CA VAL A 558 21.27 -9.33 -1.37
C VAL A 558 22.12 -9.25 -0.10
N ASP A 559 23.03 -8.29 -0.05
CA ASP A 559 23.85 -8.00 1.12
C ASP A 559 23.28 -6.79 1.85
N ILE A 560 23.13 -6.89 3.17
CA ILE A 560 22.52 -5.86 4.01
C ILE A 560 23.53 -5.46 5.07
N LEU A 561 24.03 -4.23 4.99
CA LEU A 561 24.92 -3.68 6.01
C LEU A 561 24.09 -3.18 7.20
N CYS A 562 24.54 -3.48 8.40
CA CYS A 562 23.91 -3.07 9.64
C CYS A 562 24.98 -2.73 10.67
N LEU A 563 24.97 -1.52 11.20
CA LEU A 563 25.85 -1.16 12.32
C LEU A 563 25.35 -1.86 13.59
N SER A 564 26.23 -2.62 14.23
CA SER A 564 25.94 -3.31 15.49
C SER A 564 25.76 -2.31 16.64
N GLU A 565 24.89 -2.67 17.59
CA GLU A 565 24.60 -1.86 18.80
C GLU A 565 24.03 -0.47 18.45
N THR A 566 23.25 -0.39 17.35
CA THR A 566 22.65 0.87 16.91
C THR A 566 21.16 0.70 16.60
N ILE A 567 20.49 1.83 16.34
CA ILE A 567 19.09 1.89 15.87
C ILE A 567 18.85 1.00 14.63
N GLU A 568 19.86 0.69 13.83
CA GLU A 568 19.70 -0.16 12.65
C GLU A 568 19.31 -1.60 12.99
N GLU A 569 19.66 -2.09 14.19
CA GLU A 569 19.18 -3.39 14.68
C GLU A 569 17.68 -3.36 15.00
N ALA A 570 17.19 -2.28 15.56
CA ALA A 570 15.75 -2.08 15.77
C ALA A 570 15.00 -2.04 14.42
N VAL A 571 15.54 -1.32 13.41
CA VAL A 571 15.00 -1.33 12.05
C VAL A 571 14.94 -2.76 11.49
N ARG A 572 16.03 -3.52 11.63
CA ARG A 572 16.12 -4.91 11.18
C ARG A 572 15.06 -5.81 11.85
N SER A 573 14.92 -5.70 13.16
CA SER A 573 13.95 -6.49 13.94
C SER A 573 12.51 -6.17 13.51
N ARG A 574 12.16 -4.90 13.41
CA ARG A 574 10.82 -4.46 13.01
C ARG A 574 10.47 -4.85 11.57
N LEU A 575 11.40 -4.73 10.64
CA LEU A 575 11.19 -5.19 9.27
C LEU A 575 10.92 -6.71 9.23
N SER A 576 11.68 -7.50 9.99
CA SER A 576 11.50 -8.95 10.06
C SER A 576 10.14 -9.32 10.65
N GLU A 577 9.68 -8.62 11.67
CA GLU A 577 8.36 -8.80 12.26
C GLU A 577 7.22 -8.49 11.28
N LYS A 578 7.31 -7.34 10.58
CA LYS A 578 6.33 -6.96 9.55
C LYS A 578 6.26 -8.00 8.42
N ILE A 579 7.39 -8.49 7.95
CA ILE A 579 7.46 -9.52 6.91
C ILE A 579 6.83 -10.83 7.42
N ARG A 580 7.14 -11.25 8.65
CA ARG A 580 6.55 -12.46 9.26
C ARG A 580 5.02 -12.35 9.39
N LEU A 581 4.51 -11.18 9.77
CA LEU A 581 3.07 -10.93 9.83
C LEU A 581 2.42 -11.09 8.45
N LEU A 582 3.04 -10.54 7.42
CA LEU A 582 2.60 -10.69 6.03
C LEU A 582 2.60 -12.15 5.58
N GLN A 583 3.66 -12.90 5.87
CA GLN A 583 3.77 -14.32 5.55
C GLN A 583 2.59 -15.11 6.11
N LYS A 584 2.31 -14.95 7.40
CA LYS A 584 1.21 -15.65 8.07
C LYS A 584 -0.16 -15.28 7.52
N LEU A 585 -0.40 -14.00 7.25
CA LEU A 585 -1.69 -13.56 6.78
C LEU A 585 -1.98 -13.95 5.33
N LEU A 586 -0.96 -13.95 4.47
CA LEU A 586 -1.11 -14.26 3.05
C LEU A 586 -0.84 -15.75 2.75
N ASP A 587 -0.56 -16.55 3.78
CA ASP A 587 -0.21 -17.98 3.65
C ASP A 587 0.92 -18.19 2.62
N ASP A 588 2.00 -17.37 2.76
CA ASP A 588 3.11 -17.32 1.81
C ASP A 588 4.45 -17.26 2.52
N ASP A 589 5.04 -18.44 2.75
CA ASP A 589 6.34 -18.59 3.40
C ASP A 589 7.52 -18.05 2.56
N ASP A 590 7.29 -17.79 1.28
CA ASP A 590 8.30 -17.29 0.34
C ASP A 590 8.33 -15.76 0.23
N LEU A 591 7.60 -15.08 1.09
CA LEU A 591 7.41 -13.62 1.11
C LEU A 591 8.68 -12.81 1.45
N SER A 592 9.85 -13.45 1.54
CA SER A 592 11.12 -12.78 1.82
C SER A 592 11.51 -11.69 0.81
N ALA A 593 10.73 -11.52 -0.25
CA ALA A 593 10.99 -10.56 -1.32
C ALA A 593 9.69 -10.04 -1.96
N MET A 594 8.99 -9.07 -1.37
CA MET A 594 7.80 -8.43 -1.96
C MET A 594 7.79 -6.89 -1.98
N VAL A 595 6.97 -6.30 -2.80
CA VAL A 595 7.04 -5.00 -3.49
C VAL A 595 6.03 -3.95 -3.01
N PHE A 596 6.44 -2.67 -2.93
CA PHE A 596 5.64 -1.50 -2.58
C PHE A 596 6.05 -0.19 -3.29
N ASP A 597 5.20 0.83 -3.36
CA ASP A 597 5.28 1.98 -4.24
C ASP A 597 5.95 3.24 -3.62
N PRO A 598 6.70 4.03 -4.41
CA PRO A 598 7.46 5.20 -3.97
C PRO A 598 6.69 6.53 -3.90
N GLU A 599 5.61 6.70 -4.67
CA GLU A 599 4.88 7.99 -4.72
C GLU A 599 4.17 8.32 -3.40
N ASP A 600 3.99 7.35 -2.51
CA ASP A 600 3.49 7.57 -1.14
C ASP A 600 4.38 8.51 -0.31
N LEU A 601 5.61 8.79 -0.77
CA LEU A 601 6.57 9.62 -0.05
C LEU A 601 6.50 11.11 -0.36
N GLU A 602 5.98 11.50 -1.51
CA GLU A 602 5.83 12.93 -1.85
C GLU A 602 4.58 13.55 -1.21
N GLU A 603 3.55 12.72 -0.93
CA GLU A 603 2.31 13.17 -0.29
C GLU A 603 2.22 12.85 1.20
N MET A 604 2.95 11.82 1.65
CA MET A 604 3.12 11.52 3.07
C MET A 604 4.19 12.47 3.60
N GLY A 605 3.80 13.43 4.40
CA GLY A 605 4.75 14.26 5.13
C GLY A 605 5.75 13.37 5.89
N GLN A 606 6.88 13.92 6.30
CA GLN A 606 7.94 13.22 7.05
C GLN A 606 7.46 12.37 8.25
N ASP A 607 6.18 12.44 8.57
CA ASP A 607 5.50 11.81 9.70
C ASP A 607 5.12 10.33 9.49
N ASP A 608 5.11 9.85 8.25
CA ASP A 608 4.63 8.49 7.92
C ASP A 608 5.74 7.42 7.87
N PHE A 609 6.99 7.83 8.10
CA PHE A 609 8.14 6.90 8.05
C PHE A 609 8.22 5.93 9.23
N VAL A 610 7.60 6.29 10.36
CA VAL A 610 7.69 5.51 11.60
C VAL A 610 6.30 5.39 12.21
N SER A 611 5.79 4.16 12.30
CA SER A 611 4.52 3.90 12.98
C SER A 611 4.66 4.07 14.51
N PRO A 612 3.59 4.28 15.27
CA PRO A 612 3.67 4.32 16.74
C PRO A 612 4.39 3.11 17.34
N SER A 613 4.15 1.92 16.82
CA SER A 613 4.84 0.69 17.27
C SER A 613 6.31 0.62 16.86
N ASP A 614 6.69 1.25 15.74
CA ASP A 614 8.09 1.41 15.37
C ASP A 614 8.80 2.37 16.34
N LEU A 615 8.11 3.45 16.76
CA LEU A 615 8.59 4.40 17.75
C LEU A 615 8.86 3.75 19.09
N GLU A 616 7.93 2.93 19.59
CA GLU A 616 8.11 2.19 20.84
C GLU A 616 9.34 1.28 20.79
N SER A 617 9.49 0.50 19.73
CA SER A 617 10.66 -0.39 19.53
C SER A 617 11.98 0.38 19.47
N VAL A 618 11.99 1.56 18.82
CA VAL A 618 13.16 2.43 18.77
C VAL A 618 13.48 3.04 20.13
N LEU A 619 12.46 3.51 20.84
CA LEU A 619 12.63 4.07 22.18
C LEU A 619 13.21 3.03 23.16
N GLU A 620 12.74 1.79 23.08
CA GLU A 620 13.30 0.66 23.85
C GLU A 620 14.76 0.40 23.47
N SER A 621 15.08 0.33 22.18
CA SER A 621 16.46 0.15 21.69
C SER A 621 17.39 1.31 22.03
N LEU A 622 16.89 2.55 22.09
CA LEU A 622 17.69 3.71 22.53
C LEU A 622 17.88 3.76 24.04
N ARG A 623 17.01 3.11 24.83
CA ARG A 623 17.12 3.04 26.30
C ARG A 623 17.99 1.88 26.77
N SER A 624 18.03 0.77 26.03
CA SER A 624 18.95 -0.36 26.24
C SER A 624 20.38 -0.01 25.86
#